data_c5bdedbedc05a3460ac295ed8a82e6fc
#
_entry.id   c5bdedbedc05a3460ac295ed8a82e6fc
#
_cell.length_a   1.000
_cell.length_b   1.000
_cell.length_c   1.000
_cell.angle_alpha   90.00
_cell.angle_beta   90.00
_cell.angle_gamma   90.00
#
_symmetry.space_group_name_H-M   'P 1'
#
loop_
_entity.id
_entity.type
_entity.pdbx_description
1 polymer ?
#
loop_
_entity_poly.entity_id
_entity_poly.type
_entity_poly.pdbx_seq_one_letter_code
_entity_poly.pdbx_strand_id
1 'polypeptide(L)'
;FRSQLSAVRRVSLLSAPTGAGSAILLRHYAAASKSANDEHGFVRSLFHGRINESMIFPFPKDETLTADMKEFLEASLDVTGKYFAEVHDAAKCDQQGFIEPAQLEEFKEMGLFGMQVPEELEGLGLNNTAYARMVEVVGGVDLGVGICLGAHQSIGFKGILIAGNDAQKKKYLPDVASGRKLAAFALTEPSSGSDANSIRTRATLSDDGKTWILNGSKIWISNGGLAEIFTVFAQTNVNGVDKVTAFIVERAFGGLTNGAPERKMGIKASNTTEIYFDNVPIPAENVLGEVGGGFKVAMAILNNGRFGMGAALSGTMKTMIARSADHAENRVQFGSKIATYGAIQEKIAQMSLKLYATESMAYAVAVNMDRGSQDYQLEAAISKIYASEAAGWVADEAIQIHGGLGFMVDAGLERVARDLRIFRIFEGSNEILRLFVALTGMQTVGKELKHLQNAIKNPLGGMDVLLKEGRRRLVGSERPQLSAVDKSLFRGAAAVETLTADFGDCVKDLLMQHGKNIMNQQFVLLRVADAVMELFAMSCCLARASRALSEGSATAAHEAKLAEAYCLDAAEKVKVCLKEAKGKKQDKLYTEIAKDVLANGKYAATHPVGF
;
A
#
# COMPACT_ATOMS: atom_id res chain seq x y z
N PHE A 1 -13.91 -2.69 9.96
CA PHE A 1 -14.37 -3.62 8.92
C PHE A 1 -15.83 -3.35 8.53
N ARG A 2 -16.79 -3.44 9.48
CA ARG A 2 -18.22 -3.15 9.21
C ARG A 2 -18.46 -1.75 8.68
N SER A 3 -17.70 -0.73 9.07
CA SER A 3 -17.85 0.64 8.60
C SER A 3 -17.25 0.87 7.21
N GLN A 4 -16.13 0.25 6.89
CA GLN A 4 -15.60 0.21 5.52
C GLN A 4 -16.54 -0.58 4.60
N LEU A 5 -17.09 -1.69 5.09
CA LEU A 5 -18.17 -2.42 4.43
C LEU A 5 -19.49 -1.64 4.40
N SER A 6 -19.80 -0.82 5.42
CA SER A 6 -21.00 0.03 5.39
C SER A 6 -20.89 1.16 4.38
N ALA A 7 -19.68 1.68 4.13
CA ALA A 7 -19.43 2.58 3.01
C ALA A 7 -19.68 1.88 1.67
N VAL A 8 -19.22 0.64 1.51
CA VAL A 8 -19.52 -0.20 0.33
C VAL A 8 -20.99 -0.64 0.31
N ARG A 9 -21.61 -0.95 1.47
CA ARG A 9 -23.05 -1.25 1.58
C ARG A 9 -23.94 -0.07 1.15
N ARG A 10 -23.60 1.16 1.56
CA ARG A 10 -24.33 2.37 1.15
C ARG A 10 -24.26 2.61 -0.37
N VAL A 11 -23.15 2.20 -1.00
CA VAL A 11 -22.99 2.21 -2.45
C VAL A 11 -23.91 1.21 -3.14
N SER A 12 -24.18 0.05 -2.52
CA SER A 12 -25.03 -1.00 -3.09
C SER A 12 -26.54 -0.84 -2.79
N LEU A 13 -26.93 0.03 -1.85
CA LEU A 13 -28.33 0.25 -1.43
C LEU A 13 -29.05 1.36 -2.20
N LEU A 14 -28.40 2.00 -3.19
CA LEU A 14 -29.01 3.04 -4.01
C LEU A 14 -29.85 2.48 -5.19
N SER A 15 -30.78 1.59 -4.86
CA SER A 15 -31.86 1.21 -5.76
C SER A 15 -33.25 1.35 -5.11
N ALA A 16 -33.41 2.31 -4.20
CA ALA A 16 -34.73 2.76 -3.75
C ALA A 16 -34.73 4.29 -3.64
N PRO A 17 -35.74 5.00 -4.14
CA PRO A 17 -35.77 6.46 -4.16
C PRO A 17 -36.29 6.98 -2.82
N THR A 18 -35.42 7.53 -1.96
CA THR A 18 -35.79 8.59 -0.99
C THR A 18 -34.52 9.10 -0.31
N GLY A 19 -34.21 10.38 -0.46
CA GLY A 19 -33.29 11.15 0.38
C GLY A 19 -32.00 11.64 -0.28
N ALA A 20 -31.91 12.91 -0.52
CA ALA A 20 -30.84 13.64 -1.22
C ALA A 20 -29.43 13.57 -0.56
N GLY A 21 -29.29 13.01 0.66
CA GLY A 21 -28.03 13.02 1.40
C GLY A 21 -27.02 11.92 1.04
N SER A 22 -27.50 10.75 0.58
CA SER A 22 -26.63 9.60 0.27
C SER A 22 -25.98 9.67 -1.12
N ALA A 23 -26.50 10.51 -2.00
CA ALA A 23 -25.98 10.72 -3.36
C ALA A 23 -24.68 11.53 -3.40
N ILE A 24 -24.35 12.26 -2.33
CA ILE A 24 -23.19 13.18 -2.29
C ILE A 24 -21.90 12.41 -2.05
N LEU A 25 -21.88 11.41 -1.18
CA LEU A 25 -20.66 10.59 -0.91
C LEU A 25 -20.27 9.70 -2.10
N LEU A 26 -21.25 9.18 -2.82
CA LEU A 26 -21.04 8.43 -4.06
C LEU A 26 -20.65 9.33 -5.23
N ARG A 27 -21.19 10.54 -5.29
CA ARG A 27 -20.79 11.53 -6.31
C ARG A 27 -19.36 12.00 -6.11
N HIS A 28 -18.84 12.08 -4.90
CA HIS A 28 -17.46 12.52 -4.65
C HIS A 28 -16.41 11.40 -4.83
N TYR A 29 -16.77 10.12 -4.61
CA TYR A 29 -15.94 8.99 -5.06
C TYR A 29 -16.06 8.77 -6.58
N ALA A 30 -17.18 9.12 -7.18
CA ALA A 30 -17.43 9.04 -8.62
C ALA A 30 -17.14 10.35 -9.36
N ALA A 31 -17.03 11.51 -8.70
CA ALA A 31 -16.75 12.80 -9.35
C ALA A 31 -15.26 13.00 -9.65
N ALA A 32 -14.37 12.18 -9.09
CA ALA A 32 -13.01 12.03 -9.60
C ALA A 32 -12.96 11.26 -10.94
N SER A 33 -14.10 10.81 -11.49
CA SER A 33 -14.21 10.00 -12.71
C SER A 33 -15.12 10.60 -13.78
N LYS A 34 -15.18 11.91 -13.90
CA LYS A 34 -15.85 12.58 -15.02
C LYS A 34 -14.89 13.47 -15.79
N SER A 35 -13.98 12.86 -16.50
CA SER A 35 -13.44 13.36 -17.77
C SER A 35 -13.58 12.27 -18.82
N ALA A 36 -13.90 12.65 -20.04
CA ALA A 36 -14.17 11.78 -21.16
C ALA A 36 -12.99 10.84 -21.44
N ASN A 37 -13.21 9.60 -21.30
CA ASN A 37 -12.60 8.33 -21.56
C ASN A 37 -12.53 7.54 -20.24
N ASP A 38 -13.45 6.58 -20.11
CA ASP A 38 -13.48 5.57 -19.02
C ASP A 38 -12.28 4.59 -19.16
N GLU A 39 -11.04 5.08 -19.10
CA GLU A 39 -9.88 4.22 -18.94
C GLU A 39 -9.75 3.85 -17.46
N HIS A 40 -10.26 2.68 -17.12
CA HIS A 40 -10.03 2.08 -15.82
C HIS A 40 -8.52 1.89 -15.60
N GLY A 41 -8.05 2.06 -14.37
CA GLY A 41 -6.70 1.67 -13.95
C GLY A 41 -6.39 0.22 -14.33
N PHE A 42 -5.12 -0.14 -14.39
CA PHE A 42 -4.69 -1.45 -14.86
C PHE A 42 -5.37 -2.59 -14.10
N VAL A 43 -5.32 -2.57 -12.77
CA VAL A 43 -5.89 -3.63 -11.91
C VAL A 43 -7.41 -3.70 -12.06
N ARG A 44 -8.11 -2.56 -12.20
CA ARG A 44 -9.55 -2.60 -12.46
C ARG A 44 -9.89 -3.29 -13.78
N SER A 45 -9.07 -3.09 -14.82
CA SER A 45 -9.28 -3.75 -16.10
C SER A 45 -9.20 -5.28 -15.98
N LEU A 46 -8.29 -5.79 -15.13
CA LEU A 46 -8.15 -7.23 -14.88
C LEU A 46 -9.45 -7.83 -14.30
N PHE A 47 -10.16 -7.13 -13.41
CA PHE A 47 -11.45 -7.59 -12.88
C PHE A 47 -12.51 -7.79 -13.96
N HIS A 48 -12.40 -7.07 -15.07
CA HIS A 48 -13.26 -7.22 -16.25
C HIS A 48 -12.76 -8.30 -17.23
N GLY A 49 -11.67 -8.99 -16.93
CA GLY A 49 -11.01 -9.93 -17.85
C GLY A 49 -10.33 -9.23 -19.02
N ARG A 50 -9.88 -7.99 -18.82
CA ARG A 50 -9.22 -7.14 -19.84
C ARG A 50 -7.84 -6.69 -19.34
N ILE A 51 -6.97 -6.33 -20.26
CA ILE A 51 -5.66 -5.74 -19.96
C ILE A 51 -5.61 -4.35 -20.59
N ASN A 52 -5.44 -3.32 -19.75
CA ASN A 52 -5.15 -1.97 -20.22
C ASN A 52 -3.64 -1.82 -20.40
N GLU A 53 -3.13 -2.31 -21.55
CA GLU A 53 -1.71 -2.42 -21.83
C GLU A 53 -0.97 -1.08 -21.72
N SER A 54 -1.61 0.03 -22.12
CA SER A 54 -1.01 1.36 -22.13
C SER A 54 -0.59 1.88 -20.74
N MET A 55 -1.14 1.31 -19.68
CA MET A 55 -0.81 1.71 -18.30
C MET A 55 0.54 1.20 -17.80
N ILE A 56 1.07 0.12 -18.39
CA ILE A 56 2.33 -0.50 -17.96
C ILE A 56 3.30 -0.82 -19.11
N PHE A 57 2.84 -0.75 -20.36
CA PHE A 57 3.68 -0.97 -21.53
C PHE A 57 3.71 0.29 -22.41
N PRO A 58 4.90 0.68 -22.91
CA PRO A 58 6.21 0.18 -22.46
C PRO A 58 6.39 0.44 -20.97
N PHE A 59 7.21 -0.39 -20.27
CA PHE A 59 7.47 -0.17 -18.85
C PHE A 59 7.89 1.28 -18.65
N PRO A 60 7.34 1.97 -17.65
CA PRO A 60 7.51 3.40 -17.55
C PRO A 60 8.98 3.82 -17.52
N LYS A 61 9.36 4.70 -18.44
CA LYS A 61 10.60 5.47 -18.36
C LYS A 61 10.37 6.68 -17.49
N ASP A 62 11.47 7.23 -17.00
CA ASP A 62 11.49 8.51 -16.31
C ASP A 62 11.25 9.69 -17.26
N GLU A 63 10.23 9.65 -18.12
CA GLU A 63 9.85 10.73 -19.03
C GLU A 63 9.36 11.97 -18.27
N THR A 64 8.98 11.77 -17.01
CA THR A 64 8.54 12.84 -16.11
C THR A 64 9.68 13.56 -15.40
N LEU A 65 10.92 13.05 -15.49
CA LEU A 65 12.11 13.68 -14.95
C LEU A 65 12.81 14.51 -16.03
N THR A 66 12.91 15.82 -15.82
CA THR A 66 13.76 16.68 -16.67
C THR A 66 15.25 16.32 -16.52
N ALA A 67 16.10 16.79 -17.45
CA ALA A 67 17.54 16.55 -17.35
C ALA A 67 18.11 17.09 -16.03
N ASP A 68 17.73 18.32 -15.66
CA ASP A 68 18.19 18.98 -14.44
C ASP A 68 17.71 18.20 -13.18
N MET A 69 16.47 17.70 -13.18
CA MET A 69 15.97 16.89 -12.06
C MET A 69 16.69 15.54 -11.96
N LYS A 70 17.10 14.94 -13.08
CA LYS A 70 17.91 13.70 -13.07
C LYS A 70 19.29 13.94 -12.48
N GLU A 71 19.99 14.99 -12.89
CA GLU A 71 21.30 15.36 -12.36
C GLU A 71 21.20 15.66 -10.84
N PHE A 72 20.21 16.45 -10.44
CA PHE A 72 19.93 16.72 -9.03
C PHE A 72 19.63 15.45 -8.23
N LEU A 73 18.80 14.55 -8.78
CA LEU A 73 18.45 13.29 -8.12
C LEU A 73 19.68 12.37 -7.98
N GLU A 74 20.51 12.24 -9.01
CA GLU A 74 21.72 11.43 -8.98
C GLU A 74 22.70 11.95 -7.90
N ALA A 75 22.91 13.25 -7.84
CA ALA A 75 23.73 13.89 -6.79
C ALA A 75 23.14 13.65 -5.39
N SER A 76 21.82 13.80 -5.22
CA SER A 76 21.13 13.59 -3.95
C SER A 76 21.21 12.13 -3.50
N LEU A 77 21.06 11.18 -4.43
CA LEU A 77 21.20 9.74 -4.15
C LEU A 77 22.62 9.38 -3.71
N ASP A 78 23.64 9.95 -4.35
CA ASP A 78 25.05 9.71 -4.00
C ASP A 78 25.35 10.23 -2.57
N VAL A 79 24.98 11.48 -2.28
CA VAL A 79 25.18 12.09 -0.94
C VAL A 79 24.42 11.30 0.12
N THR A 80 23.14 11.04 -0.10
CA THR A 80 22.31 10.29 0.86
C THR A 80 22.83 8.87 1.04
N GLY A 81 23.19 8.19 -0.05
CA GLY A 81 23.74 6.84 -0.01
C GLY A 81 25.03 6.75 0.79
N LYS A 82 25.97 7.66 0.57
CA LYS A 82 27.23 7.74 1.33
C LYS A 82 26.98 8.01 2.81
N TYR A 83 26.10 8.96 3.13
CA TYR A 83 25.75 9.26 4.51
C TYR A 83 25.23 8.02 5.24
N PHE A 84 24.23 7.34 4.66
CA PHE A 84 23.65 6.15 5.29
C PHE A 84 24.59 4.95 5.33
N ALA A 85 25.54 4.84 4.41
CA ALA A 85 26.52 3.75 4.39
C ALA A 85 27.70 3.99 5.35
N GLU A 86 28.16 5.22 5.53
CA GLU A 86 29.44 5.53 6.16
C GLU A 86 29.29 6.26 7.50
N VAL A 87 28.19 7.00 7.71
CA VAL A 87 28.00 7.87 8.89
C VAL A 87 26.89 7.38 9.80
N HIS A 88 25.77 6.92 9.23
CA HIS A 88 24.60 6.51 9.99
C HIS A 88 24.78 5.13 10.63
N ASP A 89 24.53 5.04 11.95
CA ASP A 89 24.57 3.80 12.71
C ASP A 89 23.14 3.36 13.12
N ALA A 90 22.54 2.52 12.28
CA ALA A 90 21.18 2.01 12.50
C ALA A 90 21.09 1.07 13.73
N ALA A 91 22.17 0.38 14.10
CA ALA A 91 22.21 -0.46 15.29
C ALA A 91 22.18 0.39 16.57
N LYS A 92 22.93 1.48 16.59
CA LYS A 92 22.89 2.45 17.69
C LYS A 92 21.49 3.07 17.82
N CYS A 93 20.87 3.49 16.72
CA CYS A 93 19.52 4.05 16.72
C CYS A 93 18.47 3.06 17.25
N ASP A 94 18.54 1.77 16.87
CA ASP A 94 17.65 0.72 17.41
C ASP A 94 17.89 0.49 18.90
N GLN A 95 19.15 0.44 19.34
CA GLN A 95 19.51 0.18 20.73
C GLN A 95 19.06 1.31 21.67
N GLN A 96 19.29 2.56 21.29
CA GLN A 96 18.90 3.73 22.10
C GLN A 96 17.41 4.08 21.98
N GLY A 97 16.75 3.68 20.87
CA GLY A 97 15.32 3.89 20.63
C GLY A 97 14.94 5.30 20.15
N PHE A 98 15.88 6.08 19.64
CA PHE A 98 15.64 7.41 19.06
C PHE A 98 16.74 7.78 18.05
N ILE A 99 16.46 8.78 17.23
CA ILE A 99 17.42 9.41 16.33
C ILE A 99 18.04 10.60 17.08
N GLU A 100 19.36 10.69 17.09
CA GLU A 100 20.07 11.81 17.74
C GLU A 100 19.64 13.16 17.14
N PRO A 101 19.44 14.21 17.94
CA PRO A 101 19.08 15.53 17.42
C PRO A 101 20.05 16.05 16.34
N ALA A 102 21.35 15.79 16.50
CA ALA A 102 22.36 16.18 15.50
C ALA A 102 22.10 15.51 14.13
N GLN A 103 21.71 14.22 14.13
CA GLN A 103 21.37 13.51 12.88
C GLN A 103 20.09 14.06 12.24
N LEU A 104 19.11 14.52 13.03
CA LEU A 104 17.93 15.18 12.47
C LEU A 104 18.30 16.49 11.77
N GLU A 105 19.29 17.26 12.28
CA GLU A 105 19.80 18.47 11.60
C GLU A 105 20.48 18.09 10.27
N GLU A 106 21.31 17.03 10.25
CA GLU A 106 21.93 16.54 9.01
C GLU A 106 20.88 16.11 7.97
N PHE A 107 19.79 15.48 8.39
CA PHE A 107 18.66 15.14 7.49
C PHE A 107 17.95 16.39 6.95
N LYS A 108 17.87 17.48 7.74
CA LYS A 108 17.34 18.77 7.27
C LYS A 108 18.24 19.38 6.21
N GLU A 109 19.55 19.39 6.46
CA GLU A 109 20.54 19.90 5.49
C GLU A 109 20.52 19.13 4.16
N MET A 110 20.26 17.82 4.21
CA MET A 110 20.06 16.98 3.00
C MET A 110 18.67 17.15 2.35
N GLY A 111 17.77 17.96 2.90
CA GLY A 111 16.41 18.18 2.38
C GLY A 111 15.45 17.00 2.53
N LEU A 112 15.77 16.01 3.38
CA LEU A 112 15.00 14.77 3.49
C LEU A 112 13.61 14.95 4.12
N PHE A 113 13.26 16.12 4.66
CA PHE A 113 11.94 16.39 5.24
C PHE A 113 10.94 16.98 4.24
N GLY A 114 11.39 17.59 3.14
CA GLY A 114 10.54 18.30 2.19
C GLY A 114 10.63 17.80 0.75
N MET A 115 10.92 16.53 0.54
CA MET A 115 11.24 15.99 -0.79
C MET A 115 10.17 16.28 -1.85
N GLN A 116 8.88 16.19 -1.51
CA GLN A 116 7.76 16.37 -2.46
C GLN A 116 7.03 17.72 -2.33
N VAL A 117 7.51 18.61 -1.45
CA VAL A 117 6.97 19.98 -1.35
C VAL A 117 7.53 20.81 -2.48
N PRO A 118 6.72 21.65 -3.18
CA PRO A 118 7.21 22.55 -4.21
C PRO A 118 8.34 23.48 -3.75
N GLU A 119 9.25 23.82 -4.66
CA GLU A 119 10.42 24.67 -4.36
C GLU A 119 10.03 26.06 -3.85
N GLU A 120 8.95 26.64 -4.38
CA GLU A 120 8.40 27.91 -3.91
C GLU A 120 7.89 27.89 -2.46
N LEU A 121 7.76 26.69 -1.87
CA LEU A 121 7.39 26.46 -0.48
C LEU A 121 8.53 25.78 0.30
N GLU A 122 9.76 26.02 -0.10
CA GLU A 122 11.00 25.55 0.53
C GLU A 122 11.22 24.02 0.48
N GLY A 123 10.60 23.31 -0.45
CA GLY A 123 10.82 21.88 -0.67
C GLY A 123 11.78 21.59 -1.82
N LEU A 124 11.98 20.30 -2.14
CA LEU A 124 12.81 19.84 -3.26
C LEU A 124 12.03 19.64 -4.56
N GLY A 125 10.72 19.77 -4.58
CA GLY A 125 9.88 19.61 -5.76
C GLY A 125 9.93 18.24 -6.42
N LEU A 126 10.39 17.19 -5.74
CA LEU A 126 10.52 15.86 -6.33
C LEU A 126 9.14 15.27 -6.67
N ASN A 127 9.05 14.65 -7.84
CA ASN A 127 7.90 13.85 -8.22
C ASN A 127 7.89 12.49 -7.48
N ASN A 128 6.86 11.66 -7.72
CA ASN A 128 6.72 10.39 -7.02
C ASN A 128 7.85 9.40 -7.35
N THR A 129 8.33 9.39 -8.58
CA THR A 129 9.43 8.51 -9.03
C THR A 129 10.74 8.89 -8.35
N ALA A 130 11.09 10.16 -8.32
CA ALA A 130 12.29 10.65 -7.64
C ALA A 130 12.21 10.42 -6.12
N TYR A 131 11.05 10.69 -5.52
CA TYR A 131 10.80 10.36 -4.11
C TYR A 131 10.98 8.87 -3.82
N ALA A 132 10.43 7.98 -4.67
CA ALA A 132 10.60 6.53 -4.52
C ALA A 132 12.08 6.13 -4.51
N ARG A 133 12.92 6.73 -5.37
CA ARG A 133 14.36 6.48 -5.39
C ARG A 133 15.05 6.90 -4.09
N MET A 134 14.70 8.06 -3.54
CA MET A 134 15.28 8.55 -2.29
C MET A 134 14.91 7.64 -1.09
N VAL A 135 13.65 7.27 -0.97
CA VAL A 135 13.22 6.40 0.14
C VAL A 135 13.72 4.96 0.01
N GLU A 136 14.03 4.48 -1.19
CA GLU A 136 14.69 3.20 -1.42
C GLU A 136 16.09 3.16 -0.81
N VAL A 137 16.87 4.23 -0.95
CA VAL A 137 18.21 4.35 -0.35
C VAL A 137 18.12 4.29 1.18
N VAL A 138 17.26 5.12 1.78
CA VAL A 138 17.06 5.14 3.23
C VAL A 138 16.57 3.79 3.75
N GLY A 139 15.56 3.20 3.10
CA GLY A 139 14.97 1.90 3.47
C GLY A 139 15.96 0.73 3.34
N GLY A 140 16.99 0.87 2.50
CA GLY A 140 18.07 -0.10 2.36
C GLY A 140 18.97 -0.21 3.59
N VAL A 141 18.96 0.79 4.47
CA VAL A 141 19.85 0.86 5.64
C VAL A 141 19.08 0.87 6.96
N ASP A 142 18.09 1.78 7.10
CA ASP A 142 17.34 1.95 8.35
C ASP A 142 15.86 2.25 8.11
N LEU A 143 15.01 1.25 8.41
CA LEU A 143 13.56 1.41 8.32
C LEU A 143 12.99 2.29 9.45
N GLY A 144 13.67 2.38 10.60
CA GLY A 144 13.25 3.26 11.70
C GLY A 144 13.35 4.73 11.32
N VAL A 145 14.47 5.13 10.70
CA VAL A 145 14.62 6.47 10.09
C VAL A 145 13.66 6.65 8.92
N GLY A 146 13.53 5.63 8.06
CA GLY A 146 12.58 5.65 6.94
C GLY A 146 11.15 5.92 7.38
N ILE A 147 10.72 5.38 8.52
CA ILE A 147 9.39 5.65 9.09
C ILE A 147 9.31 7.05 9.70
N CYS A 148 10.35 7.56 10.36
CA CYS A 148 10.37 8.94 10.86
C CYS A 148 10.13 9.95 9.71
N LEU A 149 10.90 9.83 8.64
CA LEU A 149 10.78 10.67 7.44
C LEU A 149 9.46 10.43 6.69
N GLY A 150 9.05 9.17 6.52
CA GLY A 150 7.82 8.79 5.83
C GLY A 150 6.57 9.26 6.58
N ALA A 151 6.50 9.07 7.91
CA ALA A 151 5.38 9.52 8.72
C ALA A 151 5.23 11.06 8.68
N HIS A 152 6.34 11.79 8.58
CA HIS A 152 6.33 13.24 8.43
C HIS A 152 5.74 13.66 7.08
N GLN A 153 6.29 13.17 5.95
CA GLN A 153 5.95 13.70 4.64
C GLN A 153 4.90 12.89 3.87
N SER A 154 4.84 11.56 4.03
CA SER A 154 3.86 10.74 3.29
C SER A 154 2.47 10.77 3.90
N ILE A 155 2.34 11.03 5.20
CA ILE A 155 1.05 11.10 5.88
C ILE A 155 0.89 12.33 6.77
N GLY A 156 1.93 12.80 7.45
CA GLY A 156 1.86 13.89 8.43
C GLY A 156 1.36 15.20 7.84
N PHE A 157 2.10 15.79 6.93
CA PHE A 157 1.67 17.00 6.24
C PHE A 157 1.07 16.76 4.84
N LYS A 158 1.08 15.52 4.35
CA LYS A 158 0.55 15.18 3.02
C LYS A 158 -0.88 15.67 2.80
N GLY A 159 -1.68 15.65 3.86
CA GLY A 159 -3.04 16.17 3.82
C GLY A 159 -3.08 17.64 3.44
N ILE A 160 -2.15 18.46 3.96
CA ILE A 160 -2.05 19.89 3.64
C ILE A 160 -1.69 20.07 2.17
N LEU A 161 -0.75 19.26 1.66
CA LEU A 161 -0.35 19.31 0.26
C LEU A 161 -1.49 18.94 -0.71
N ILE A 162 -2.31 17.93 -0.36
CA ILE A 162 -3.38 17.40 -1.23
C ILE A 162 -4.68 18.19 -1.08
N ALA A 163 -5.09 18.53 0.13
CA ALA A 163 -6.42 19.06 0.45
C ALA A 163 -6.41 20.44 1.09
N GLY A 164 -5.23 20.99 1.40
CA GLY A 164 -5.10 22.34 1.95
C GLY A 164 -5.37 23.42 0.91
N ASN A 165 -5.97 24.52 1.33
CA ASN A 165 -6.08 25.72 0.52
C ASN A 165 -4.72 26.49 0.46
N ASP A 166 -4.63 27.49 -0.40
CA ASP A 166 -3.37 28.22 -0.61
C ASP A 166 -2.86 28.91 0.66
N ALA A 167 -3.76 29.42 1.52
CA ALA A 167 -3.37 30.05 2.79
C ALA A 167 -2.76 29.02 3.75
N GLN A 168 -3.38 27.84 3.86
CA GLN A 168 -2.87 26.72 4.67
C GLN A 168 -1.53 26.22 4.14
N LYS A 169 -1.39 26.04 2.82
CA LYS A 169 -0.12 25.63 2.20
C LYS A 169 0.99 26.62 2.48
N LYS A 170 0.75 27.91 2.24
CA LYS A 170 1.74 28.98 2.51
C LYS A 170 2.12 29.09 3.99
N LYS A 171 1.16 28.86 4.89
CA LYS A 171 1.40 28.93 6.35
C LYS A 171 2.23 27.76 6.86
N TYR A 172 1.95 26.54 6.42
CA TYR A 172 2.47 25.33 7.06
C TYR A 172 3.59 24.62 6.29
N LEU A 173 3.54 24.62 4.94
CA LEU A 173 4.48 23.80 4.17
C LEU A 173 5.93 24.25 4.26
N PRO A 174 6.30 25.55 4.32
CA PRO A 174 7.71 25.94 4.44
C PRO A 174 8.38 25.41 5.72
N ASP A 175 7.69 25.48 6.86
CA ASP A 175 8.25 25.00 8.13
C ASP A 175 8.40 23.48 8.18
N VAL A 176 7.46 22.73 7.60
CA VAL A 176 7.55 21.27 7.56
C VAL A 176 8.52 20.79 6.48
N ALA A 177 8.59 21.46 5.34
CA ALA A 177 9.52 21.10 4.27
C ALA A 177 10.99 21.27 4.67
N SER A 178 11.31 22.34 5.37
CA SER A 178 12.66 22.58 5.91
C SER A 178 12.99 21.74 7.16
N GLY A 179 12.01 21.02 7.71
CA GLY A 179 12.17 20.27 8.97
C GLY A 179 12.25 21.15 10.22
N ARG A 180 11.99 22.47 10.14
CA ARG A 180 11.87 23.34 11.33
C ARG A 180 10.75 22.86 12.26
N LYS A 181 9.66 22.35 11.68
CA LYS A 181 8.57 21.70 12.41
C LYS A 181 8.32 20.31 11.85
N LEU A 182 8.18 19.33 12.72
CA LEU A 182 7.78 18.00 12.32
C LEU A 182 6.26 17.87 12.28
N ALA A 183 5.78 16.98 11.40
CA ALA A 183 4.36 16.70 11.24
C ALA A 183 4.03 15.26 11.63
N ALA A 184 2.80 15.05 12.12
CA ALA A 184 2.26 13.74 12.47
C ALA A 184 0.82 13.56 11.95
N PHE A 185 0.43 12.31 11.74
CA PHE A 185 -0.91 11.88 11.30
C PHE A 185 -1.64 11.19 12.44
N ALA A 186 -2.70 11.79 12.95
CA ALA A 186 -3.40 11.36 14.14
C ALA A 186 -4.82 10.87 13.83
N LEU A 187 -4.92 9.60 13.39
CA LEU A 187 -6.19 8.94 13.05
C LEU A 187 -6.57 7.86 14.07
N THR A 188 -5.65 6.94 14.35
CA THR A 188 -5.88 5.71 15.12
C THR A 188 -6.19 6.00 16.59
N GLU A 189 -7.18 5.28 17.14
CA GLU A 189 -7.57 5.34 18.53
C GLU A 189 -7.52 3.96 19.19
N PRO A 190 -7.48 3.84 20.52
CA PRO A 190 -7.51 2.54 21.19
C PRO A 190 -8.70 1.65 20.78
N SER A 191 -9.84 2.25 20.46
CA SER A 191 -11.06 1.57 20.02
C SER A 191 -11.23 1.45 18.50
N SER A 192 -10.38 2.10 17.69
CA SER A 192 -10.56 2.26 16.25
C SER A 192 -9.23 2.26 15.50
N GLY A 193 -8.84 1.09 14.99
CA GLY A 193 -7.70 0.92 14.06
C GLY A 193 -8.18 0.70 12.63
N SER A 194 -8.46 -0.55 12.24
CA SER A 194 -8.96 -0.91 10.90
C SER A 194 -10.32 -0.27 10.59
N ASP A 195 -11.16 -0.05 11.60
CA ASP A 195 -12.43 0.66 11.46
C ASP A 195 -12.24 2.17 11.68
N ALA A 196 -11.52 2.80 10.75
CA ALA A 196 -11.13 4.21 10.85
C ALA A 196 -12.30 5.22 10.86
N ASN A 197 -13.51 4.79 10.50
CA ASN A 197 -14.69 5.65 10.56
C ASN A 197 -15.35 5.68 11.95
N SER A 198 -14.99 4.73 12.83
CA SER A 198 -15.54 4.59 14.19
C SER A 198 -14.73 5.30 15.26
N ILE A 199 -13.89 6.27 14.90
CA ILE A 199 -13.16 7.12 15.85
C ILE A 199 -14.12 7.87 16.78
N ARG A 200 -13.68 8.16 18.00
CA ARG A 200 -14.47 8.78 19.05
C ARG A 200 -14.00 10.19 19.43
N THR A 201 -12.76 10.56 19.11
CA THR A 201 -12.27 11.95 19.23
C THR A 201 -13.27 12.88 18.57
N ARG A 202 -13.66 13.96 19.26
CA ARG A 202 -14.75 14.85 18.87
C ARG A 202 -14.27 16.29 18.81
N ALA A 203 -14.72 17.01 17.80
CA ALA A 203 -14.59 18.46 17.72
C ALA A 203 -15.97 19.11 17.67
N THR A 204 -16.19 20.09 18.55
CA THR A 204 -17.44 20.86 18.67
C THR A 204 -17.16 22.30 18.28
N LEU A 205 -17.97 22.85 17.39
CA LEU A 205 -17.86 24.25 16.99
C LEU A 205 -18.37 25.16 18.10
N SER A 206 -17.63 26.23 18.41
CA SER A 206 -18.05 27.27 19.34
C SER A 206 -19.28 28.04 18.83
N ASP A 207 -20.01 28.67 19.73
CA ASP A 207 -21.26 29.39 19.39
C ASP A 207 -21.05 30.54 18.39
N ASP A 208 -19.86 31.15 18.41
CA ASP A 208 -19.49 32.21 17.47
C ASP A 208 -19.01 31.70 16.10
N GLY A 209 -18.91 30.37 15.94
CA GLY A 209 -18.51 29.71 14.70
C GLY A 209 -17.03 29.86 14.31
N LYS A 210 -16.18 30.41 15.22
CA LYS A 210 -14.79 30.72 14.89
C LYS A 210 -13.77 29.70 15.38
N THR A 211 -14.16 28.83 16.30
CA THR A 211 -13.23 27.91 16.97
C THR A 211 -13.85 26.54 17.12
N TRP A 212 -13.13 25.49 16.79
CA TRP A 212 -13.46 24.11 17.14
C TRP A 212 -12.77 23.72 18.43
N ILE A 213 -13.49 23.12 19.35
CA ILE A 213 -12.96 22.58 20.61
C ILE A 213 -12.78 21.08 20.46
N LEU A 214 -11.53 20.62 20.42
CA LEU A 214 -11.17 19.23 20.19
C LEU A 214 -10.91 18.51 21.53
N ASN A 215 -11.54 17.36 21.68
CA ASN A 215 -11.38 16.47 22.83
C ASN A 215 -11.25 15.01 22.41
N GLY A 216 -10.37 14.24 23.08
CA GLY A 216 -10.18 12.82 22.83
C GLY A 216 -8.73 12.37 22.92
N SER A 217 -8.43 11.22 22.35
CA SER A 217 -7.07 10.66 22.35
C SER A 217 -6.79 9.85 21.09
N LYS A 218 -5.51 9.79 20.74
CA LYS A 218 -4.98 8.96 19.65
C LYS A 218 -3.86 8.09 20.17
N ILE A 219 -3.64 6.94 19.52
CA ILE A 219 -2.60 5.98 19.94
C ILE A 219 -1.71 5.62 18.74
N TRP A 220 -0.47 5.26 19.05
CA TRP A 220 0.56 4.83 18.08
C TRP A 220 0.87 5.88 17.01
N ILE A 221 0.93 7.14 17.42
CA ILE A 221 1.19 8.26 16.51
C ILE A 221 2.68 8.41 16.28
N SER A 222 3.14 8.06 15.07
CA SER A 222 4.51 8.28 14.65
C SER A 222 4.85 9.77 14.65
N ASN A 223 6.03 10.11 15.13
CA ASN A 223 6.48 11.48 15.41
C ASN A 223 5.62 12.23 16.46
N GLY A 224 4.69 11.56 17.14
CA GLY A 224 3.73 12.23 18.03
C GLY A 224 4.36 13.01 19.18
N GLY A 225 5.50 12.54 19.71
CA GLY A 225 6.26 13.24 20.74
C GLY A 225 7.15 14.38 20.23
N LEU A 226 7.39 14.45 18.91
CA LEU A 226 8.28 15.42 18.28
C LEU A 226 7.55 16.46 17.43
N ALA A 227 6.35 16.12 16.94
CA ALA A 227 5.61 16.94 16.00
C ALA A 227 5.04 18.20 16.64
N GLU A 228 5.11 19.30 15.91
CA GLU A 228 4.43 20.56 16.20
C GLU A 228 3.15 20.70 15.38
N ILE A 229 3.04 20.05 14.23
CA ILE A 229 1.88 20.09 13.33
C ILE A 229 1.27 18.71 13.24
N PHE A 230 -0.06 18.63 13.43
CA PHE A 230 -0.79 17.38 13.39
C PHE A 230 -1.93 17.45 12.38
N THR A 231 -2.05 16.45 11.51
CA THR A 231 -3.27 16.18 10.76
C THR A 231 -4.16 15.28 11.61
N VAL A 232 -5.19 15.85 12.25
CA VAL A 232 -6.07 15.16 13.21
C VAL A 232 -7.43 14.91 12.61
N PHE A 233 -7.98 13.72 12.85
CA PHE A 233 -9.32 13.32 12.44
C PHE A 233 -10.23 13.21 13.65
N ALA A 234 -11.38 13.89 13.62
CA ALA A 234 -12.35 13.89 14.71
C ALA A 234 -13.80 13.83 14.17
N GLN A 235 -14.69 13.30 14.97
CA GLN A 235 -16.13 13.36 14.70
C GLN A 235 -16.64 14.78 14.90
N THR A 236 -17.42 15.27 13.97
CA THR A 236 -18.15 16.54 14.04
C THR A 236 -19.63 16.29 13.75
N ASN A 237 -20.50 17.02 14.41
CA ASN A 237 -21.93 16.98 14.09
C ASN A 237 -22.21 17.80 12.83
N VAL A 238 -22.72 17.14 11.80
CA VAL A 238 -23.14 17.79 10.54
C VAL A 238 -24.62 17.51 10.33
N ASN A 239 -25.47 18.49 10.61
CA ASN A 239 -26.93 18.38 10.48
C ASN A 239 -27.51 17.17 11.25
N GLY A 240 -27.08 16.98 12.50
CA GLY A 240 -27.55 15.88 13.36
C GLY A 240 -26.90 14.53 13.11
N VAL A 241 -25.93 14.43 12.19
CA VAL A 241 -25.21 13.19 11.89
C VAL A 241 -23.72 13.38 12.16
N ASP A 242 -23.13 12.45 12.91
CA ASP A 242 -21.70 12.45 13.15
C ASP A 242 -20.93 12.05 11.88
N LYS A 243 -19.96 12.89 11.49
CA LYS A 243 -19.08 12.68 10.34
C LYS A 243 -17.64 13.03 10.70
N VAL A 244 -16.70 12.31 10.11
CA VAL A 244 -15.26 12.60 10.30
C VAL A 244 -14.89 13.89 9.57
N THR A 245 -14.22 14.80 10.28
CA THR A 245 -13.60 16.01 9.74
C THR A 245 -12.09 15.94 9.99
N ALA A 246 -11.30 16.45 9.07
CA ALA A 246 -9.85 16.58 9.20
C ALA A 246 -9.48 18.00 9.64
N PHE A 247 -8.50 18.13 10.53
CA PHE A 247 -8.04 19.40 11.08
C PHE A 247 -6.52 19.48 11.02
N ILE A 248 -5.98 20.68 10.80
CA ILE A 248 -4.58 21.02 11.06
C ILE A 248 -4.51 21.55 12.49
N VAL A 249 -3.85 20.81 13.37
CA VAL A 249 -3.70 21.15 14.79
C VAL A 249 -2.26 21.49 15.09
N GLU A 250 -2.00 22.67 15.64
CA GLU A 250 -0.68 23.06 16.12
C GLU A 250 -0.56 22.70 17.61
N ARG A 251 0.58 22.14 18.01
CA ARG A 251 0.87 21.90 19.44
C ARG A 251 0.77 23.20 20.25
N ALA A 252 1.11 24.32 19.62
CA ALA A 252 1.06 25.66 20.22
C ALA A 252 -0.35 26.17 20.56
N PHE A 253 -1.43 25.51 20.08
CA PHE A 253 -2.80 25.88 20.46
C PHE A 253 -3.10 25.60 21.94
N GLY A 254 -2.26 24.78 22.61
CA GLY A 254 -2.47 24.34 23.99
C GLY A 254 -3.46 23.18 24.10
N GLY A 255 -3.51 22.53 25.26
CA GLY A 255 -4.39 21.39 25.50
C GLY A 255 -3.97 20.08 24.81
N LEU A 256 -2.92 20.07 23.99
CA LEU A 256 -2.36 18.89 23.38
C LEU A 256 -1.16 18.40 24.17
N THR A 257 -1.20 17.13 24.62
CA THR A 257 -0.09 16.48 25.32
C THR A 257 0.18 15.10 24.70
N ASN A 258 1.32 14.51 25.01
CA ASN A 258 1.67 13.16 24.55
C ASN A 258 2.16 12.28 25.71
N GLY A 259 1.98 10.96 25.54
CA GLY A 259 2.54 9.96 26.42
C GLY A 259 4.05 9.75 26.17
N ALA A 260 4.64 8.85 26.96
CA ALA A 260 6.00 8.39 26.74
C ALA A 260 6.12 7.64 25.39
N PRO A 261 7.32 7.59 24.79
CA PRO A 261 7.54 6.76 23.61
C PRO A 261 7.20 5.28 23.86
N GLU A 262 6.50 4.68 22.91
CA GLU A 262 6.07 3.28 22.97
C GLU A 262 7.26 2.32 22.90
N ARG A 263 7.21 1.24 23.70
CA ARG A 263 8.16 0.14 23.64
C ARG A 263 7.75 -0.82 22.52
N LYS A 264 8.49 -0.80 21.41
CA LYS A 264 8.15 -1.52 20.17
C LYS A 264 9.07 -2.70 19.90
N MET A 265 8.58 -3.65 19.11
CA MET A 265 9.36 -4.78 18.60
C MET A 265 10.49 -4.31 17.68
N GLY A 266 10.21 -3.41 16.75
CA GLY A 266 11.12 -2.86 15.75
C GLY A 266 10.81 -1.40 15.43
N ILE A 267 11.50 -0.85 14.42
CA ILE A 267 11.45 0.60 14.08
C ILE A 267 11.61 1.48 15.33
N LYS A 268 12.49 1.07 16.25
CA LYS A 268 12.58 1.69 17.57
C LYS A 268 13.05 3.14 17.49
N ALA A 269 13.87 3.47 16.51
CA ALA A 269 14.34 4.83 16.24
C ALA A 269 13.20 5.83 15.93
N SER A 270 12.09 5.35 15.34
CA SER A 270 10.92 6.18 15.08
C SER A 270 10.16 6.47 16.36
N ASN A 271 10.05 7.75 16.75
CA ASN A 271 9.23 8.17 17.87
C ASN A 271 7.76 7.82 17.62
N THR A 272 7.12 7.18 18.59
CA THR A 272 5.70 6.77 18.50
C THR A 272 5.08 6.96 19.87
N THR A 273 3.98 7.70 19.98
CA THR A 273 3.36 8.02 21.27
C THR A 273 1.83 7.99 21.21
N GLU A 274 1.20 7.96 22.37
CA GLU A 274 -0.17 8.39 22.55
C GLU A 274 -0.25 9.92 22.49
N ILE A 275 -1.39 10.45 22.02
CA ILE A 275 -1.69 11.89 21.99
C ILE A 275 -3.03 12.12 22.67
N TYR A 276 -3.07 13.13 23.54
CA TYR A 276 -4.26 13.52 24.29
C TYR A 276 -4.66 14.95 23.93
N PHE A 277 -5.95 15.15 23.72
CA PHE A 277 -6.56 16.45 23.44
C PHE A 277 -7.53 16.79 24.56
N ASP A 278 -7.28 17.88 25.27
CA ASP A 278 -8.13 18.42 26.33
C ASP A 278 -8.48 19.87 26.00
N ASN A 279 -9.70 20.06 25.48
CA ASN A 279 -10.24 21.36 25.09
C ASN A 279 -9.31 22.16 24.16
N VAL A 280 -8.69 21.50 23.18
CA VAL A 280 -7.77 22.14 22.23
C VAL A 280 -8.56 23.08 21.32
N PRO A 281 -8.29 24.42 21.35
CA PRO A 281 -8.97 25.38 20.51
C PRO A 281 -8.35 25.41 19.10
N ILE A 282 -9.10 24.96 18.11
CA ILE A 282 -8.66 24.94 16.71
C ILE A 282 -9.38 26.07 15.96
N PRO A 283 -8.69 27.04 15.32
CA PRO A 283 -9.31 28.03 14.47
C PRO A 283 -10.14 27.40 13.36
N ALA A 284 -11.29 27.99 13.02
CA ALA A 284 -12.20 27.43 12.00
C ALA A 284 -11.55 27.27 10.62
N GLU A 285 -10.61 28.16 10.28
CA GLU A 285 -9.82 28.09 9.05
C GLU A 285 -8.84 26.91 8.99
N ASN A 286 -8.61 26.20 10.10
CA ASN A 286 -7.76 25.02 10.16
C ASN A 286 -8.49 23.70 9.83
N VAL A 287 -9.74 23.76 9.40
CA VAL A 287 -10.39 22.60 8.77
C VAL A 287 -9.68 22.26 7.48
N LEU A 288 -9.24 21.01 7.35
CA LEU A 288 -8.56 20.51 6.17
C LEU A 288 -9.53 19.87 5.19
N GLY A 289 -9.78 20.54 4.08
CA GLY A 289 -10.85 20.20 3.15
C GLY A 289 -12.22 20.72 3.64
N GLU A 290 -13.23 19.85 3.68
CA GLU A 290 -14.61 20.19 4.05
C GLU A 290 -15.01 19.58 5.40
N VAL A 291 -15.88 20.27 6.16
CA VAL A 291 -16.49 19.72 7.37
C VAL A 291 -17.29 18.46 7.02
N GLY A 292 -17.01 17.35 7.69
CA GLY A 292 -17.59 16.04 7.39
C GLY A 292 -16.94 15.30 6.22
N GLY A 293 -15.93 15.89 5.57
CA GLY A 293 -15.17 15.30 4.46
C GLY A 293 -13.87 14.58 4.87
N GLY A 294 -13.56 14.55 6.17
CA GLY A 294 -12.27 14.08 6.68
C GLY A 294 -11.92 12.62 6.35
N PHE A 295 -12.92 11.73 6.27
CA PHE A 295 -12.65 10.34 5.88
C PHE A 295 -12.10 10.25 4.44
N LYS A 296 -12.62 11.08 3.53
CA LYS A 296 -12.10 11.16 2.15
C LYS A 296 -10.66 11.66 2.13
N VAL A 297 -10.36 12.67 2.95
CA VAL A 297 -8.99 13.20 3.10
C VAL A 297 -8.06 12.13 3.64
N ALA A 298 -8.45 11.40 4.70
CA ALA A 298 -7.65 10.31 5.26
C ALA A 298 -7.33 9.23 4.21
N MET A 299 -8.34 8.81 3.44
CA MET A 299 -8.13 7.80 2.40
C MET A 299 -7.26 8.30 1.24
N ALA A 300 -7.37 9.57 0.85
CA ALA A 300 -6.51 10.17 -0.17
C ALA A 300 -5.03 10.20 0.29
N ILE A 301 -4.78 10.58 1.54
CA ILE A 301 -3.44 10.57 2.14
C ILE A 301 -2.86 9.15 2.12
N LEU A 302 -3.58 8.16 2.68
CA LEU A 302 -3.12 6.79 2.79
C LEU A 302 -2.90 6.13 1.41
N ASN A 303 -3.78 6.37 0.44
CA ASN A 303 -3.62 5.83 -0.91
C ASN A 303 -2.39 6.43 -1.61
N ASN A 304 -2.11 7.72 -1.38
CA ASN A 304 -0.95 8.39 -1.96
C ASN A 304 0.37 7.92 -1.32
N GLY A 305 0.41 7.62 -0.01
CA GLY A 305 1.64 7.22 0.70
C GLY A 305 2.10 5.77 0.42
N ARG A 306 1.19 4.85 0.07
CA ARG A 306 1.48 3.41 -0.02
C ARG A 306 2.53 3.02 -1.06
N PHE A 307 2.65 3.73 -2.18
CA PHE A 307 3.63 3.40 -3.22
C PHE A 307 5.08 3.50 -2.71
N GLY A 308 5.37 4.50 -1.88
CA GLY A 308 6.70 4.71 -1.31
C GLY A 308 7.18 3.55 -0.42
N MET A 309 6.25 2.83 0.22
CA MET A 309 6.61 1.64 0.99
C MET A 309 7.19 0.52 0.11
N GLY A 310 6.65 0.31 -1.08
CA GLY A 310 7.20 -0.67 -2.02
C GLY A 310 8.64 -0.36 -2.41
N ALA A 311 8.95 0.91 -2.64
CA ALA A 311 10.30 1.37 -2.96
C ALA A 311 11.26 1.22 -1.76
N ALA A 312 10.87 1.67 -0.57
CA ALA A 312 11.70 1.53 0.65
C ALA A 312 12.05 0.06 0.92
N LEU A 313 11.06 -0.84 0.84
CA LEU A 313 11.24 -2.27 1.05
C LEU A 313 12.05 -2.94 -0.06
N SER A 314 12.05 -2.41 -1.28
CA SER A 314 12.97 -2.85 -2.35
C SER A 314 14.42 -2.60 -1.95
N GLY A 315 14.73 -1.44 -1.37
CA GLY A 315 16.06 -1.14 -0.82
C GLY A 315 16.47 -2.14 0.26
N THR A 316 15.58 -2.41 1.22
CA THR A 316 15.81 -3.41 2.27
C THR A 316 16.12 -4.79 1.68
N MET A 317 15.31 -5.26 0.71
CA MET A 317 15.53 -6.57 0.08
C MET A 317 16.84 -6.63 -0.69
N LYS A 318 17.24 -5.56 -1.40
CA LYS A 318 18.55 -5.47 -2.07
C LYS A 318 19.70 -5.71 -1.10
N THR A 319 19.66 -5.04 0.04
CA THR A 319 20.69 -5.20 1.09
C THR A 319 20.69 -6.63 1.64
N MET A 320 19.53 -7.23 1.91
CA MET A 320 19.43 -8.59 2.42
C MET A 320 19.96 -9.63 1.41
N ILE A 321 19.63 -9.47 0.13
CA ILE A 321 20.10 -10.36 -0.94
C ILE A 321 21.62 -10.23 -1.11
N ALA A 322 22.16 -9.02 -1.15
CA ALA A 322 23.61 -8.80 -1.28
C ALA A 322 24.39 -9.46 -0.14
N ARG A 323 23.96 -9.30 1.10
CA ARG A 323 24.57 -9.92 2.28
C ARG A 323 24.46 -11.43 2.25
N SER A 324 23.32 -11.97 1.82
CA SER A 324 23.09 -13.41 1.71
C SER A 324 23.97 -14.04 0.63
N ALA A 325 24.14 -13.35 -0.51
CA ALA A 325 25.00 -13.80 -1.60
C ALA A 325 26.47 -13.80 -1.17
N ASP A 326 26.94 -12.72 -0.53
CA ASP A 326 28.32 -12.64 -0.01
C ASP A 326 28.60 -13.75 1.00
N HIS A 327 27.69 -13.94 1.97
CA HIS A 327 27.84 -15.01 2.95
C HIS A 327 27.88 -16.40 2.29
N ALA A 328 26.99 -16.66 1.33
CA ALA A 328 26.92 -17.95 0.65
C ALA A 328 28.18 -18.25 -0.17
N GLU A 329 28.78 -17.24 -0.80
CA GLU A 329 30.03 -17.37 -1.57
C GLU A 329 31.27 -17.58 -0.68
N ASN A 330 31.26 -17.12 0.56
CA ASN A 330 32.41 -17.19 1.45
C ASN A 330 32.33 -18.34 2.49
N ARG A 331 31.11 -18.80 2.80
CA ARG A 331 30.93 -19.88 3.80
C ARG A 331 31.10 -21.24 3.20
N VAL A 332 32.04 -22.02 3.76
CA VAL A 332 32.29 -23.42 3.38
C VAL A 332 31.69 -24.35 4.43
N GLN A 333 30.89 -25.33 4.00
CA GLN A 333 30.37 -26.43 4.81
C GLN A 333 30.37 -27.71 3.95
N PHE A 334 30.61 -28.88 4.58
CA PHE A 334 30.70 -30.16 3.89
C PHE A 334 31.72 -30.16 2.72
N GLY A 335 32.78 -29.38 2.86
CA GLY A 335 33.86 -29.29 1.87
C GLY A 335 33.60 -28.39 0.66
N SER A 336 32.45 -27.71 0.60
CA SER A 336 32.07 -26.83 -0.52
C SER A 336 31.49 -25.52 -0.03
N LYS A 337 31.55 -24.45 -0.87
CA LYS A 337 30.82 -23.20 -0.60
C LYS A 337 29.32 -23.49 -0.54
N ILE A 338 28.60 -22.89 0.41
CA ILE A 338 27.16 -23.14 0.53
C ILE A 338 26.39 -22.61 -0.69
N ALA A 339 26.92 -21.67 -1.43
CA ALA A 339 26.38 -21.19 -2.70
C ALA A 339 26.20 -22.28 -3.77
N THR A 340 26.92 -23.40 -3.65
CA THR A 340 26.84 -24.53 -4.60
C THR A 340 25.67 -25.48 -4.30
N TYR A 341 25.03 -25.36 -3.16
CA TYR A 341 23.92 -26.24 -2.78
C TYR A 341 22.58 -25.72 -3.31
N GLY A 342 21.80 -26.60 -3.92
CA GLY A 342 20.49 -26.27 -4.54
C GLY A 342 19.53 -25.58 -3.57
N ALA A 343 19.48 -25.97 -2.30
CA ALA A 343 18.63 -25.32 -1.30
C ALA A 343 18.99 -23.84 -1.06
N ILE A 344 20.26 -23.46 -1.15
CA ILE A 344 20.69 -22.06 -1.02
C ILE A 344 20.42 -21.31 -2.33
N GLN A 345 20.69 -21.95 -3.48
CA GLN A 345 20.42 -21.38 -4.80
C GLN A 345 18.92 -21.06 -4.98
N GLU A 346 18.03 -21.96 -4.56
CA GLU A 346 16.58 -21.75 -4.59
C GLU A 346 16.18 -20.55 -3.75
N LYS A 347 16.68 -20.42 -2.50
CA LYS A 347 16.40 -19.29 -1.62
C LYS A 347 16.82 -17.95 -2.25
N ILE A 348 18.06 -17.86 -2.73
CA ILE A 348 18.57 -16.62 -3.36
C ILE A 348 17.78 -16.29 -4.64
N ALA A 349 17.40 -17.27 -5.44
CA ALA A 349 16.57 -17.07 -6.61
C ALA A 349 15.19 -16.55 -6.22
N GLN A 350 14.50 -17.16 -5.26
CA GLN A 350 13.19 -16.73 -4.79
C GLN A 350 13.21 -15.33 -4.15
N MET A 351 14.28 -15.00 -3.38
CA MET A 351 14.49 -13.64 -2.87
C MET A 351 14.58 -12.63 -4.02
N SER A 352 15.33 -12.97 -5.08
CA SER A 352 15.49 -12.11 -6.26
C SER A 352 14.21 -11.94 -7.06
N LEU A 353 13.40 -13.00 -7.22
CA LEU A 353 12.09 -12.94 -7.89
C LEU A 353 11.12 -12.02 -7.14
N LYS A 354 11.07 -12.12 -5.80
CA LYS A 354 10.22 -11.27 -4.97
C LYS A 354 10.65 -9.80 -5.03
N LEU A 355 11.95 -9.52 -4.99
CA LEU A 355 12.47 -8.17 -5.17
C LEU A 355 12.11 -7.61 -6.56
N TYR A 356 12.35 -8.37 -7.63
CA TYR A 356 12.07 -7.93 -8.99
C TYR A 356 10.61 -7.56 -9.20
N ALA A 357 9.69 -8.38 -8.68
CA ALA A 357 8.25 -8.11 -8.73
C ALA A 357 7.87 -6.88 -7.89
N THR A 358 8.40 -6.77 -6.66
CA THR A 358 8.13 -5.63 -5.77
C THR A 358 8.55 -4.31 -6.42
N GLU A 359 9.78 -4.26 -6.90
CA GLU A 359 10.36 -3.07 -7.52
C GLU A 359 9.60 -2.70 -8.80
N SER A 360 9.28 -3.69 -9.64
CA SER A 360 8.53 -3.47 -10.88
C SER A 360 7.14 -2.87 -10.61
N MET A 361 6.41 -3.37 -9.60
CA MET A 361 5.12 -2.79 -9.23
C MET A 361 5.26 -1.40 -8.61
N ALA A 362 6.20 -1.18 -7.70
CA ALA A 362 6.37 0.11 -7.00
C ALA A 362 6.66 1.24 -7.98
N TYR A 363 7.57 1.02 -8.94
CA TYR A 363 7.91 2.03 -9.94
C TYR A 363 6.86 2.19 -11.05
N ALA A 364 6.13 1.13 -11.41
CA ALA A 364 4.99 1.26 -12.31
C ALA A 364 3.91 2.18 -11.70
N VAL A 365 3.63 2.03 -10.40
CA VAL A 365 2.67 2.89 -9.69
C VAL A 365 3.19 4.33 -9.61
N ALA A 366 4.45 4.54 -9.20
CA ALA A 366 5.04 5.87 -9.04
C ALA A 366 4.97 6.68 -10.34
N VAL A 367 5.42 6.09 -11.46
CA VAL A 367 5.41 6.77 -12.76
C VAL A 367 3.98 7.03 -13.27
N ASN A 368 3.03 6.11 -13.06
CA ASN A 368 1.64 6.36 -13.43
C ASN A 368 1.03 7.52 -12.64
N MET A 369 1.37 7.65 -11.34
CA MET A 369 0.98 8.83 -10.55
C MET A 369 1.59 10.11 -11.11
N ASP A 370 2.86 10.09 -11.53
CA ASP A 370 3.54 11.25 -12.14
C ASP A 370 2.96 11.63 -13.52
N ARG A 371 2.42 10.67 -14.25
CA ARG A 371 1.65 10.89 -15.50
C ARG A 371 0.24 11.43 -15.24
N GLY A 372 -0.15 11.63 -13.98
CA GLY A 372 -1.45 12.18 -13.59
C GLY A 372 -2.58 11.15 -13.50
N SER A 373 -2.28 9.85 -13.46
CA SER A 373 -3.30 8.82 -13.24
C SER A 373 -4.03 9.08 -11.92
N GLN A 374 -5.36 9.07 -11.99
CA GLN A 374 -6.23 9.23 -10.80
C GLN A 374 -6.71 7.89 -10.25
N ASP A 375 -6.53 6.78 -11.00
CA ASP A 375 -7.00 5.44 -10.62
C ASP A 375 -5.79 4.50 -10.38
N TYR A 376 -5.08 4.74 -9.28
CA TYR A 376 -3.90 3.98 -8.85
C TYR A 376 -4.08 3.31 -7.47
N GLN A 377 -5.25 3.45 -6.86
CA GLN A 377 -5.44 3.07 -5.45
C GLN A 377 -5.33 1.56 -5.24
N LEU A 378 -5.80 0.76 -6.21
CA LEU A 378 -5.71 -0.70 -6.13
C LEU A 378 -4.26 -1.17 -6.34
N GLU A 379 -3.59 -0.60 -7.33
CA GLU A 379 -2.18 -0.87 -7.63
C GLU A 379 -1.28 -0.51 -6.44
N ALA A 380 -1.48 0.65 -5.81
CA ALA A 380 -0.74 1.07 -4.62
C ALA A 380 -1.01 0.15 -3.41
N ALA A 381 -2.25 -0.28 -3.20
CA ALA A 381 -2.59 -1.23 -2.16
C ALA A 381 -1.94 -2.60 -2.39
N ILE A 382 -1.97 -3.11 -3.62
CA ILE A 382 -1.33 -4.37 -4.01
C ILE A 382 0.18 -4.29 -3.81
N SER A 383 0.82 -3.21 -4.29
CA SER A 383 2.26 -2.99 -4.11
C SER A 383 2.64 -3.04 -2.63
N LYS A 384 1.86 -2.40 -1.74
CA LYS A 384 2.10 -2.41 -0.28
C LYS A 384 1.95 -3.80 0.33
N ILE A 385 0.88 -4.52 -0.02
CA ILE A 385 0.64 -5.88 0.51
C ILE A 385 1.80 -6.78 0.10
N TYR A 386 2.08 -6.84 -1.20
CA TYR A 386 3.11 -7.72 -1.75
C TYR A 386 4.49 -7.39 -1.19
N ALA A 387 4.90 -6.13 -1.22
CA ALA A 387 6.21 -5.68 -0.73
C ALA A 387 6.44 -6.04 0.74
N SER A 388 5.44 -5.80 1.60
CA SER A 388 5.57 -6.06 3.05
C SER A 388 5.68 -7.55 3.38
N GLU A 389 5.00 -8.42 2.62
CA GLU A 389 5.10 -9.86 2.77
C GLU A 389 6.40 -10.41 2.16
N ALA A 390 6.76 -9.94 0.97
CA ALA A 390 8.00 -10.31 0.30
C ALA A 390 9.24 -9.94 1.13
N ALA A 391 9.31 -8.70 1.62
CA ALA A 391 10.44 -8.23 2.42
C ALA A 391 10.56 -9.00 3.75
N GLY A 392 9.44 -9.28 4.42
CA GLY A 392 9.44 -10.10 5.63
C GLY A 392 9.97 -11.51 5.37
N TRP A 393 9.57 -12.15 4.27
CA TRP A 393 10.07 -13.46 3.88
C TRP A 393 11.55 -13.41 3.47
N VAL A 394 11.99 -12.40 2.73
CA VAL A 394 13.39 -12.22 2.33
C VAL A 394 14.31 -12.04 3.55
N ALA A 395 13.87 -11.28 4.56
CA ALA A 395 14.66 -11.10 5.78
C ALA A 395 14.76 -12.40 6.58
N ASP A 396 13.69 -13.20 6.66
CA ASP A 396 13.69 -14.51 7.31
C ASP A 396 14.66 -15.48 6.62
N GLU A 397 14.63 -15.53 5.28
CA GLU A 397 15.57 -16.35 4.50
C GLU A 397 17.02 -15.87 4.59
N ALA A 398 17.24 -14.56 4.71
CA ALA A 398 18.57 -14.01 4.95
C ALA A 398 19.14 -14.50 6.29
N ILE A 399 18.34 -14.46 7.37
CA ILE A 399 18.72 -15.04 8.67
C ILE A 399 19.00 -16.53 8.51
N GLN A 400 18.15 -17.26 7.82
CA GLN A 400 18.28 -18.71 7.62
C GLN A 400 19.56 -19.07 6.85
N ILE A 401 19.91 -18.34 5.79
CA ILE A 401 21.14 -18.56 5.02
C ILE A 401 22.39 -18.33 5.88
N HIS A 402 22.37 -17.33 6.77
CA HIS A 402 23.47 -17.05 7.69
C HIS A 402 23.55 -18.03 8.87
N GLY A 403 22.49 -18.81 9.11
CA GLY A 403 22.44 -19.77 10.22
C GLY A 403 22.59 -19.10 11.59
N GLY A 404 23.40 -19.69 12.50
CA GLY A 404 23.59 -19.12 13.83
C GLY A 404 24.12 -17.68 13.85
N LEU A 405 24.95 -17.30 12.88
CA LEU A 405 25.41 -15.91 12.72
C LEU A 405 24.24 -14.96 12.45
N GLY A 406 23.29 -15.35 11.60
CA GLY A 406 22.11 -14.53 11.28
C GLY A 406 21.22 -14.26 12.48
N PHE A 407 21.27 -15.13 13.50
CA PHE A 407 20.50 -14.97 14.74
C PHE A 407 21.18 -14.04 15.75
N MET A 408 22.48 -13.74 15.57
CA MET A 408 23.22 -12.86 16.48
C MET A 408 22.92 -11.38 16.17
N VAL A 409 22.84 -10.57 17.23
CA VAL A 409 22.58 -9.12 17.15
C VAL A 409 23.63 -8.41 16.30
N ASP A 410 24.90 -8.80 16.43
CA ASP A 410 26.03 -8.20 15.69
C ASP A 410 25.89 -8.33 14.16
N ALA A 411 25.15 -9.34 13.70
CA ALA A 411 24.83 -9.48 12.28
C ALA A 411 23.79 -8.46 11.81
N GLY A 412 22.97 -7.87 12.69
CA GLY A 412 21.96 -6.84 12.37
C GLY A 412 20.81 -7.32 11.48
N LEU A 413 20.74 -8.62 11.12
CA LEU A 413 19.65 -9.17 10.30
C LEU A 413 18.36 -9.27 11.10
N GLU A 414 18.47 -9.63 12.38
CA GLU A 414 17.34 -9.73 13.30
C GLU A 414 16.63 -8.36 13.48
N ARG A 415 17.40 -7.24 13.51
CA ARG A 415 16.87 -5.89 13.58
C ARG A 415 15.98 -5.61 12.38
N VAL A 416 16.46 -5.90 11.17
CA VAL A 416 15.69 -5.71 9.93
C VAL A 416 14.41 -6.57 9.96
N ALA A 417 14.49 -7.81 10.41
CA ALA A 417 13.30 -8.68 10.53
C ALA A 417 12.28 -8.13 11.54
N ARG A 418 12.73 -7.56 12.68
CA ARG A 418 11.87 -6.89 13.66
C ARG A 418 11.22 -5.63 13.08
N ASP A 419 11.96 -4.83 12.36
CA ASP A 419 11.49 -3.59 11.73
C ASP A 419 10.42 -3.88 10.66
N LEU A 420 10.62 -4.91 9.85
CA LEU A 420 9.71 -5.30 8.78
C LEU A 420 8.34 -5.79 9.28
N ARG A 421 8.25 -6.26 10.52
CA ARG A 421 7.02 -6.88 11.02
C ARG A 421 5.82 -5.94 11.00
N ILE A 422 6.02 -4.65 11.26
CA ILE A 422 4.94 -3.66 11.33
C ILE A 422 4.34 -3.34 9.95
N PHE A 423 5.09 -3.50 8.86
CA PHE A 423 4.64 -3.15 7.50
C PHE A 423 3.41 -3.94 7.03
N ARG A 424 3.12 -5.10 7.62
CA ARG A 424 1.90 -5.87 7.38
C ARG A 424 0.69 -5.38 8.18
N ILE A 425 0.90 -4.45 9.12
CA ILE A 425 -0.10 -4.00 10.10
C ILE A 425 -0.56 -2.57 9.83
N PHE A 426 0.36 -1.61 9.81
CA PHE A 426 0.02 -0.18 9.69
C PHE A 426 -0.41 0.21 8.27
N GLU A 427 -0.99 1.42 8.13
CA GLU A 427 -1.55 1.96 6.87
C GLU A 427 -2.58 1.04 6.20
N GLY A 428 -3.32 0.30 7.03
CA GLY A 428 -4.25 -0.74 6.64
C GLY A 428 -3.59 -2.12 6.67
N SER A 429 -4.06 -3.00 7.56
CA SER A 429 -3.53 -4.37 7.61
C SER A 429 -3.70 -5.07 6.26
N ASN A 430 -2.80 -5.99 5.95
CA ASN A 430 -2.79 -6.66 4.66
C ASN A 430 -4.12 -7.39 4.37
N GLU A 431 -4.78 -7.93 5.41
CA GLU A 431 -6.10 -8.56 5.29
C GLU A 431 -7.18 -7.55 4.87
N ILE A 432 -7.19 -6.37 5.51
CA ILE A 432 -8.14 -5.30 5.18
C ILE A 432 -7.89 -4.75 3.78
N LEU A 433 -6.63 -4.59 3.39
CA LEU A 433 -6.29 -4.15 2.04
C LEU A 433 -6.67 -5.19 0.97
N ARG A 434 -6.53 -6.50 1.23
CA ARG A 434 -7.03 -7.54 0.33
C ARG A 434 -8.54 -7.44 0.13
N LEU A 435 -9.28 -7.23 1.22
CA LEU A 435 -10.73 -7.04 1.13
C LEU A 435 -11.08 -5.75 0.36
N PHE A 436 -10.32 -4.67 0.57
CA PHE A 436 -10.46 -3.42 -0.18
C PHE A 436 -10.23 -3.64 -1.68
N VAL A 437 -9.15 -4.33 -2.06
CA VAL A 437 -8.81 -4.64 -3.47
C VAL A 437 -9.93 -5.45 -4.11
N ALA A 438 -10.33 -6.57 -3.49
CA ALA A 438 -11.35 -7.45 -4.04
C ALA A 438 -12.71 -6.74 -4.17
N LEU A 439 -13.19 -6.09 -3.11
CA LEU A 439 -14.51 -5.45 -3.10
C LEU A 439 -14.58 -4.26 -4.06
N THR A 440 -13.52 -3.44 -4.12
CA THR A 440 -13.48 -2.28 -5.00
C THR A 440 -13.42 -2.69 -6.47
N GLY A 441 -12.59 -3.70 -6.80
CA GLY A 441 -12.52 -4.25 -8.14
C GLY A 441 -13.84 -4.89 -8.58
N MET A 442 -14.42 -5.76 -7.73
CA MET A 442 -15.71 -6.41 -8.01
C MET A 442 -16.89 -5.43 -8.15
N GLN A 443 -16.83 -4.28 -7.48
CA GLN A 443 -17.90 -3.27 -7.55
C GLN A 443 -18.09 -2.75 -8.98
N THR A 444 -17.02 -2.57 -9.74
CA THR A 444 -17.09 -2.08 -11.13
C THR A 444 -17.74 -3.12 -12.04
N VAL A 445 -17.39 -4.39 -11.88
CA VAL A 445 -18.00 -5.53 -12.62
C VAL A 445 -19.49 -5.68 -12.25
N GLY A 446 -19.85 -5.46 -10.99
CA GLY A 446 -21.24 -5.51 -10.53
C GLY A 446 -22.17 -4.48 -11.21
N LYS A 447 -21.64 -3.36 -11.71
CA LYS A 447 -22.41 -2.40 -12.52
C LYS A 447 -22.72 -2.98 -13.90
N GLU A 448 -21.76 -3.64 -14.56
CA GLU A 448 -21.99 -4.31 -15.86
C GLU A 448 -23.03 -5.44 -15.73
N LEU A 449 -22.97 -6.21 -14.65
CA LEU A 449 -23.95 -7.30 -14.41
C LEU A 449 -25.39 -6.81 -14.22
N LYS A 450 -25.60 -5.58 -13.75
CA LYS A 450 -26.95 -4.98 -13.74
C LYS A 450 -27.50 -4.79 -15.15
N HIS A 451 -26.68 -4.44 -16.11
CA HIS A 451 -27.09 -4.37 -17.52
C HIS A 451 -27.51 -5.75 -18.06
N LEU A 452 -26.77 -6.80 -17.69
CA LEU A 452 -27.15 -8.18 -18.05
C LEU A 452 -28.50 -8.57 -17.41
N GLN A 453 -28.72 -8.27 -16.12
CA GLN A 453 -30.01 -8.52 -15.47
C GLN A 453 -31.16 -7.77 -16.15
N ASN A 454 -30.95 -6.55 -16.59
CA ASN A 454 -31.93 -5.79 -17.34
C ASN A 454 -32.19 -6.39 -18.72
N ALA A 455 -31.15 -6.89 -19.41
CA ALA A 455 -31.28 -7.60 -20.68
C ALA A 455 -32.08 -8.91 -20.52
N ILE A 456 -31.89 -9.65 -19.43
CA ILE A 456 -32.70 -10.84 -19.11
C ILE A 456 -34.19 -10.49 -18.91
N LYS A 457 -34.46 -9.34 -18.29
CA LYS A 457 -35.85 -8.86 -18.07
C LYS A 457 -36.50 -8.30 -19.35
N ASN A 458 -35.70 -7.79 -20.27
CA ASN A 458 -36.16 -7.27 -21.56
C ASN A 458 -35.30 -7.85 -22.70
N PRO A 459 -35.56 -9.11 -23.12
CA PRO A 459 -34.72 -9.82 -24.08
C PRO A 459 -34.65 -9.17 -25.46
N LEU A 460 -35.72 -8.48 -25.89
CA LEU A 460 -35.76 -7.84 -27.21
C LEU A 460 -34.82 -6.61 -27.29
N GLY A 461 -34.61 -5.92 -26.15
CA GLY A 461 -33.69 -4.77 -26.08
C GLY A 461 -32.27 -5.12 -25.64
N GLY A 462 -31.97 -6.40 -25.30
CA GLY A 462 -30.68 -6.85 -24.77
C GLY A 462 -30.13 -8.10 -25.43
N MET A 463 -30.56 -8.43 -26.63
CA MET A 463 -30.20 -9.67 -27.35
C MET A 463 -28.69 -9.84 -27.52
N ASP A 464 -27.98 -8.75 -27.84
CA ASP A 464 -26.53 -8.71 -27.99
C ASP A 464 -25.79 -9.07 -26.67
N VAL A 465 -26.27 -8.54 -25.57
CA VAL A 465 -25.73 -8.82 -24.21
C VAL A 465 -25.96 -10.29 -23.85
N LEU A 466 -27.14 -10.82 -24.16
CA LEU A 466 -27.48 -12.22 -23.87
C LEU A 466 -26.69 -13.19 -24.74
N LEU A 467 -26.47 -12.88 -26.01
CA LEU A 467 -25.65 -13.69 -26.92
C LEU A 467 -24.18 -13.69 -26.49
N LYS A 468 -23.65 -12.55 -26.08
CA LYS A 468 -22.28 -12.43 -25.56
C LYS A 468 -22.09 -13.26 -24.29
N GLU A 469 -23.04 -13.21 -23.36
CA GLU A 469 -22.99 -14.00 -22.13
C GLU A 469 -23.18 -15.50 -22.42
N GLY A 470 -24.04 -15.87 -23.36
CA GLY A 470 -24.20 -17.26 -23.82
C GLY A 470 -22.90 -17.81 -24.41
N ARG A 471 -22.22 -17.04 -25.28
CA ARG A 471 -20.90 -17.41 -25.81
C ARG A 471 -19.85 -17.56 -24.70
N ARG A 472 -19.80 -16.62 -23.76
CA ARG A 472 -18.89 -16.71 -22.60
C ARG A 472 -19.06 -18.01 -21.83
N ARG A 473 -20.30 -18.43 -21.56
CA ARG A 473 -20.59 -19.67 -20.83
C ARG A 473 -20.23 -20.95 -21.58
N LEU A 474 -20.25 -20.90 -22.90
CA LEU A 474 -19.95 -22.06 -23.75
C LEU A 474 -18.46 -22.18 -24.07
N VAL A 475 -17.78 -21.08 -24.32
CA VAL A 475 -16.42 -21.04 -24.91
C VAL A 475 -15.41 -20.28 -24.02
N GLY A 476 -15.87 -19.61 -22.95
CA GLY A 476 -15.08 -18.69 -22.15
C GLY A 476 -15.04 -17.27 -22.71
N SER A 477 -14.45 -16.33 -21.98
CA SER A 477 -14.21 -14.96 -22.45
C SER A 477 -13.12 -14.91 -23.52
N GLU A 478 -13.16 -13.93 -24.40
CA GLU A 478 -12.05 -13.65 -25.31
C GLU A 478 -10.79 -13.33 -24.47
N ARG A 479 -9.65 -13.90 -24.87
CA ARG A 479 -8.38 -13.64 -24.22
C ARG A 479 -7.89 -12.25 -24.59
N PRO A 480 -7.56 -11.39 -23.62
CA PRO A 480 -6.87 -10.16 -23.92
C PRO A 480 -5.49 -10.48 -24.48
N GLN A 481 -4.95 -9.59 -25.30
CA GLN A 481 -3.63 -9.77 -25.90
C GLN A 481 -2.64 -8.76 -25.29
N LEU A 482 -1.42 -9.21 -25.08
CA LEU A 482 -0.26 -8.41 -24.71
C LEU A 482 0.66 -8.25 -25.92
N SER A 483 0.43 -7.19 -26.70
CA SER A 483 1.12 -6.94 -27.97
C SER A 483 2.52 -6.35 -27.79
N ALA A 484 2.78 -5.67 -26.67
CA ALA A 484 4.03 -4.97 -26.40
C ALA A 484 5.07 -5.80 -25.62
N VAL A 485 4.76 -7.05 -25.29
CA VAL A 485 5.72 -7.97 -24.64
C VAL A 485 6.72 -8.49 -25.65
N ASP A 486 8.01 -8.51 -25.26
CA ASP A 486 9.06 -9.10 -26.10
C ASP A 486 8.75 -10.57 -26.43
N LYS A 487 9.01 -10.97 -27.69
CA LYS A 487 8.68 -12.31 -28.19
C LYS A 487 9.35 -13.45 -27.41
N SER A 488 10.51 -13.22 -26.80
CA SER A 488 11.19 -14.23 -25.99
C SER A 488 10.45 -14.56 -24.69
N LEU A 489 9.55 -13.66 -24.22
CA LEU A 489 8.75 -13.80 -23.01
C LEU A 489 7.33 -14.33 -23.27
N PHE A 490 7.10 -14.94 -24.44
CA PHE A 490 5.76 -15.36 -24.90
C PHE A 490 5.03 -16.30 -23.93
N ARG A 491 5.75 -17.14 -23.18
CA ARG A 491 5.14 -18.06 -22.19
C ARG A 491 4.50 -17.30 -21.05
N GLY A 492 5.20 -16.30 -20.52
CA GLY A 492 4.67 -15.42 -19.47
C GLY A 492 3.49 -14.59 -19.97
N ALA A 493 3.58 -14.03 -21.19
CA ALA A 493 2.50 -13.28 -21.82
C ALA A 493 1.24 -14.15 -21.98
N ALA A 494 1.36 -15.34 -22.57
CA ALA A 494 0.25 -16.28 -22.75
C ALA A 494 -0.40 -16.71 -21.42
N ALA A 495 0.40 -16.83 -20.34
CA ALA A 495 -0.12 -17.13 -19.02
C ALA A 495 -0.95 -15.94 -18.48
N VAL A 496 -0.46 -14.70 -18.58
CA VAL A 496 -1.21 -13.50 -18.16
C VAL A 496 -2.49 -13.35 -18.96
N GLU A 497 -2.45 -13.47 -20.28
CA GLU A 497 -3.63 -13.38 -21.17
C GLU A 497 -4.72 -14.39 -20.78
N THR A 498 -4.32 -15.65 -20.63
CA THR A 498 -5.25 -16.74 -20.27
C THR A 498 -5.84 -16.54 -18.87
N LEU A 499 -4.96 -16.30 -17.87
CA LEU A 499 -5.39 -16.20 -16.49
C LEU A 499 -6.18 -14.91 -16.20
N THR A 500 -5.96 -13.85 -16.98
CA THR A 500 -6.79 -12.63 -16.89
C THR A 500 -8.21 -12.89 -17.38
N ALA A 501 -8.38 -13.61 -18.48
CA ALA A 501 -9.71 -14.02 -18.94
C ALA A 501 -10.42 -14.91 -17.91
N ASP A 502 -9.71 -15.94 -17.40
CA ASP A 502 -10.22 -16.86 -16.37
C ASP A 502 -10.59 -16.14 -15.06
N PHE A 503 -9.78 -15.14 -14.66
CA PHE A 503 -10.04 -14.30 -13.50
C PHE A 503 -11.30 -13.46 -13.67
N GLY A 504 -11.47 -12.79 -14.82
CA GLY A 504 -12.66 -11.99 -15.12
C GLY A 504 -13.94 -12.85 -15.13
N ASP A 505 -13.86 -14.07 -15.69
CA ASP A 505 -14.97 -15.03 -15.67
C ASP A 505 -15.28 -15.50 -14.25
N CYS A 506 -14.25 -15.82 -13.47
CA CYS A 506 -14.41 -16.21 -12.07
C CYS A 506 -15.10 -15.10 -11.25
N VAL A 507 -14.69 -13.85 -11.41
CA VAL A 507 -15.30 -12.69 -10.72
C VAL A 507 -16.79 -12.55 -11.08
N LYS A 508 -17.15 -12.67 -12.35
CA LYS A 508 -18.55 -12.63 -12.80
C LYS A 508 -19.37 -13.76 -12.19
N ASP A 509 -18.84 -14.99 -12.20
CA ASP A 509 -19.51 -16.17 -11.64
C ASP A 509 -19.73 -16.01 -10.13
N LEU A 510 -18.73 -15.53 -9.38
CA LEU A 510 -18.84 -15.27 -7.95
C LEU A 510 -19.88 -14.19 -7.61
N LEU A 511 -19.94 -13.12 -8.41
CA LEU A 511 -20.95 -12.07 -8.24
C LEU A 511 -22.36 -12.58 -8.56
N MET A 512 -22.52 -13.44 -9.56
CA MET A 512 -23.80 -14.10 -9.87
C MET A 512 -24.21 -15.08 -8.77
N GLN A 513 -23.28 -15.85 -8.23
CA GLN A 513 -23.53 -16.85 -7.18
C GLN A 513 -23.91 -16.20 -5.84
N HIS A 514 -23.17 -15.19 -5.41
CA HIS A 514 -23.30 -14.61 -4.08
C HIS A 514 -24.10 -13.31 -4.04
N GLY A 515 -24.23 -12.60 -5.17
CA GLY A 515 -24.90 -11.30 -5.22
C GLY A 515 -24.33 -10.34 -4.19
N LYS A 516 -25.20 -9.68 -3.42
CA LYS A 516 -24.79 -8.77 -2.33
C LYS A 516 -24.08 -9.47 -1.17
N ASN A 517 -24.31 -10.78 -0.99
CA ASN A 517 -23.68 -11.54 0.09
C ASN A 517 -22.17 -11.78 -0.13
N ILE A 518 -21.64 -11.47 -1.30
CA ILE A 518 -20.19 -11.54 -1.58
C ILE A 518 -19.38 -10.78 -0.53
N MET A 519 -19.90 -9.68 0.01
CA MET A 519 -19.23 -8.88 1.04
C MET A 519 -18.94 -9.65 2.34
N ASN A 520 -19.67 -10.73 2.60
CA ASN A 520 -19.50 -11.59 3.77
C ASN A 520 -18.63 -12.83 3.48
N GLN A 521 -18.21 -13.02 2.21
CA GLN A 521 -17.44 -14.20 1.77
C GLN A 521 -15.94 -13.92 1.85
N GLN A 522 -15.40 -13.72 3.07
CA GLN A 522 -14.00 -13.28 3.25
C GLN A 522 -12.99 -14.26 2.66
N PHE A 523 -13.16 -15.57 2.82
CA PHE A 523 -12.29 -16.57 2.21
C PHE A 523 -12.20 -16.43 0.69
N VAL A 524 -13.33 -16.16 0.05
CA VAL A 524 -13.40 -15.93 -1.40
C VAL A 524 -12.69 -14.62 -1.77
N LEU A 525 -12.99 -13.53 -1.04
CA LEU A 525 -12.43 -12.21 -1.32
C LEU A 525 -10.91 -12.17 -1.18
N LEU A 526 -10.35 -12.86 -0.18
CA LEU A 526 -8.89 -12.95 -0.01
C LEU A 526 -8.23 -13.64 -1.21
N ARG A 527 -8.80 -14.75 -1.70
CA ARG A 527 -8.28 -15.46 -2.88
C ARG A 527 -8.39 -14.66 -4.17
N VAL A 528 -9.49 -13.91 -4.33
CA VAL A 528 -9.65 -12.97 -5.45
C VAL A 528 -8.58 -11.88 -5.41
N ALA A 529 -8.30 -11.33 -4.23
CA ALA A 529 -7.23 -10.34 -4.06
C ALA A 529 -5.86 -10.95 -4.39
N ASP A 530 -5.54 -12.14 -3.87
CA ASP A 530 -4.27 -12.81 -4.14
C ASP A 530 -4.09 -13.11 -5.63
N ALA A 531 -5.15 -13.54 -6.32
CA ALA A 531 -5.09 -13.79 -7.76
C ALA A 531 -4.77 -12.52 -8.56
N VAL A 532 -5.45 -11.41 -8.29
CA VAL A 532 -5.21 -10.16 -9.02
C VAL A 532 -3.86 -9.52 -8.67
N MET A 533 -3.36 -9.72 -7.44
CA MET A 533 -2.02 -9.29 -7.05
C MET A 533 -0.94 -9.97 -7.88
N GLU A 534 -1.02 -11.30 -8.04
CA GLU A 534 -0.05 -12.04 -8.86
C GLU A 534 -0.16 -11.66 -10.35
N LEU A 535 -1.38 -11.48 -10.88
CA LEU A 535 -1.57 -11.02 -12.27
C LEU A 535 -0.96 -9.64 -12.52
N PHE A 536 -1.11 -8.70 -11.60
CA PHE A 536 -0.49 -7.38 -11.71
C PHE A 536 1.03 -7.48 -11.63
N ALA A 537 1.57 -8.25 -10.72
CA ALA A 537 3.01 -8.45 -10.57
C ALA A 537 3.64 -9.12 -11.82
N MET A 538 3.00 -10.18 -12.36
CA MET A 538 3.42 -10.82 -13.63
C MET A 538 3.51 -9.81 -14.76
N SER A 539 2.48 -8.98 -14.89
CA SER A 539 2.40 -7.97 -15.96
C SER A 539 3.50 -6.91 -15.82
N CYS A 540 3.76 -6.42 -14.62
CA CYS A 540 4.85 -5.47 -14.35
C CYS A 540 6.24 -6.09 -14.62
N CYS A 541 6.46 -7.35 -14.24
CA CYS A 541 7.72 -8.06 -14.52
C CYS A 541 7.97 -8.21 -16.03
N LEU A 542 6.93 -8.62 -16.77
CA LEU A 542 7.02 -8.76 -18.23
C LEU A 542 7.30 -7.43 -18.93
N ALA A 543 6.62 -6.35 -18.49
CA ALA A 543 6.82 -5.03 -19.06
C ALA A 543 8.25 -4.52 -18.84
N ARG A 544 8.78 -4.67 -17.61
CA ARG A 544 10.16 -4.29 -17.27
C ARG A 544 11.19 -5.08 -18.07
N ALA A 545 11.05 -6.41 -18.12
CA ALA A 545 11.97 -7.27 -18.87
C ALA A 545 11.91 -6.98 -20.40
N SER A 546 10.71 -6.75 -20.95
CA SER A 546 10.54 -6.37 -22.36
C SER A 546 11.26 -5.06 -22.68
N ARG A 547 11.18 -4.07 -21.78
CA ARG A 547 11.92 -2.82 -21.94
C ARG A 547 13.43 -3.06 -21.91
N ALA A 548 13.94 -3.82 -20.91
CA ALA A 548 15.36 -4.12 -20.82
C ALA A 548 15.90 -4.80 -22.08
N LEU A 549 15.13 -5.73 -22.66
CA LEU A 549 15.46 -6.41 -23.92
C LEU A 549 15.46 -5.44 -25.09
N SER A 550 14.43 -4.59 -25.21
CA SER A 550 14.31 -3.63 -26.32
C SER A 550 15.41 -2.57 -26.33
N GLU A 551 15.90 -2.20 -25.15
CA GLU A 551 16.98 -1.21 -24.97
C GLU A 551 18.39 -1.83 -25.02
N GLY A 552 18.49 -3.15 -25.08
CA GLY A 552 19.78 -3.86 -25.05
C GLY A 552 20.53 -3.64 -23.73
N SER A 553 19.81 -3.55 -22.60
CA SER A 553 20.41 -3.37 -21.27
C SER A 553 21.41 -4.48 -20.98
N ALA A 554 22.51 -4.16 -20.29
CA ALA A 554 23.51 -5.14 -19.84
C ALA A 554 22.91 -6.26 -18.96
N THR A 555 21.76 -5.98 -18.30
CA THR A 555 21.04 -6.93 -17.43
C THR A 555 19.88 -7.64 -18.14
N ALA A 556 19.57 -7.32 -19.39
CA ALA A 556 18.38 -7.78 -20.10
C ALA A 556 18.18 -9.31 -20.07
N ALA A 557 19.24 -10.08 -20.33
CA ALA A 557 19.19 -11.55 -20.30
C ALA A 557 18.88 -12.11 -18.90
N HIS A 558 19.33 -11.44 -17.86
CA HIS A 558 19.04 -11.82 -16.47
C HIS A 558 17.61 -11.43 -16.08
N GLU A 559 17.19 -10.23 -16.45
CA GLU A 559 15.81 -9.75 -16.20
C GLU A 559 14.76 -10.60 -16.92
N ALA A 560 15.06 -11.06 -18.13
CA ALA A 560 14.20 -12.02 -18.83
C ALA A 560 14.02 -13.33 -18.05
N LYS A 561 15.10 -13.89 -17.46
CA LYS A 561 15.02 -15.08 -16.61
C LYS A 561 14.19 -14.82 -15.35
N LEU A 562 14.37 -13.66 -14.70
CA LEU A 562 13.59 -13.28 -13.53
C LEU A 562 12.10 -13.19 -13.86
N ALA A 563 11.75 -12.51 -14.96
CA ALA A 563 10.36 -12.38 -15.39
C ALA A 563 9.73 -13.73 -15.76
N GLU A 564 10.45 -14.58 -16.52
CA GLU A 564 9.95 -15.91 -16.88
C GLU A 564 9.72 -16.79 -15.65
N ALA A 565 10.70 -16.91 -14.75
CA ALA A 565 10.59 -17.72 -13.54
C ALA A 565 9.46 -17.21 -12.64
N TYR A 566 9.37 -15.90 -12.43
CA TYR A 566 8.28 -15.31 -11.65
C TYR A 566 6.90 -15.63 -12.26
N CYS A 567 6.74 -15.48 -13.57
CA CYS A 567 5.46 -15.76 -14.23
C CYS A 567 5.06 -17.23 -14.13
N LEU A 568 6.01 -18.17 -14.19
CA LEU A 568 5.72 -19.60 -14.00
C LEU A 568 5.20 -19.89 -12.59
N ASP A 569 5.88 -19.39 -11.55
CA ASP A 569 5.48 -19.59 -10.15
C ASP A 569 4.13 -18.91 -9.85
N ALA A 570 3.96 -17.66 -10.29
CA ALA A 570 2.75 -16.88 -10.05
C ALA A 570 1.53 -17.46 -10.77
N ALA A 571 1.71 -17.98 -12.00
CA ALA A 571 0.62 -18.60 -12.75
C ALA A 571 0.00 -19.78 -11.99
N GLU A 572 0.81 -20.63 -11.35
CA GLU A 572 0.28 -21.74 -10.54
C GLU A 572 -0.48 -21.23 -9.30
N LYS A 573 0.01 -20.17 -8.65
CA LYS A 573 -0.70 -19.55 -7.53
C LYS A 573 -2.06 -18.99 -7.96
N VAL A 574 -2.12 -18.28 -9.09
CA VAL A 574 -3.38 -17.76 -9.64
C VAL A 574 -4.37 -18.88 -9.91
N LYS A 575 -3.94 -19.97 -10.56
CA LYS A 575 -4.81 -21.16 -10.81
C LYS A 575 -5.39 -21.74 -9.52
N VAL A 576 -4.56 -21.87 -8.50
CA VAL A 576 -4.99 -22.34 -7.17
C VAL A 576 -6.00 -21.39 -6.56
N CYS A 577 -5.73 -20.09 -6.57
CA CYS A 577 -6.64 -19.06 -6.04
C CYS A 577 -8.00 -19.09 -6.75
N LEU A 578 -8.03 -19.17 -8.08
CA LEU A 578 -9.28 -19.23 -8.85
C LEU A 578 -10.08 -20.50 -8.58
N LYS A 579 -9.41 -21.66 -8.49
CA LYS A 579 -10.03 -22.93 -8.13
C LYS A 579 -10.66 -22.87 -6.73
N GLU A 580 -9.90 -22.39 -5.74
CA GLU A 580 -10.35 -22.32 -4.35
C GLU A 580 -11.41 -21.23 -4.11
N ALA A 581 -11.41 -20.13 -4.88
CA ALA A 581 -12.43 -19.10 -4.80
C ALA A 581 -13.83 -19.63 -5.20
N LYS A 582 -13.91 -20.57 -6.14
CA LYS A 582 -15.17 -21.23 -6.55
C LYS A 582 -15.72 -22.20 -5.52
N GLY A 583 -14.96 -22.53 -4.47
CA GLY A 583 -15.39 -23.37 -3.35
C GLY A 583 -14.27 -24.30 -2.85
N LYS A 584 -13.78 -24.03 -1.67
CA LYS A 584 -12.83 -24.88 -0.95
C LYS A 584 -13.56 -25.60 0.18
N LYS A 585 -13.61 -26.92 0.13
CA LYS A 585 -14.35 -27.75 1.13
C LYS A 585 -13.87 -27.49 2.56
N GLN A 586 -12.58 -27.19 2.74
CA GLN A 586 -11.98 -26.95 4.05
C GLN A 586 -12.43 -25.63 4.71
N ASP A 587 -12.99 -24.66 4.00
CA ASP A 587 -13.42 -23.38 4.57
C ASP A 587 -14.45 -23.55 5.69
N LYS A 588 -15.37 -24.51 5.53
CA LYS A 588 -16.32 -24.87 6.57
C LYS A 588 -15.62 -25.46 7.80
N LEU A 589 -14.67 -26.38 7.59
CA LEU A 589 -13.89 -26.98 8.66
C LEU A 589 -13.03 -25.94 9.39
N TYR A 590 -12.39 -25.00 8.67
CA TYR A 590 -11.64 -23.91 9.29
C TYR A 590 -12.52 -23.04 10.18
N THR A 591 -13.75 -22.76 9.75
CA THR A 591 -14.73 -22.02 10.55
C THR A 591 -15.14 -22.78 11.80
N GLU A 592 -15.39 -24.09 11.69
CA GLU A 592 -15.75 -24.97 12.80
C GLU A 592 -14.61 -25.09 13.82
N ILE A 593 -13.38 -25.38 13.35
CA ILE A 593 -12.19 -25.45 14.21
C ILE A 593 -11.95 -24.12 14.93
N ALA A 594 -12.06 -22.99 14.21
CA ALA A 594 -11.89 -21.68 14.81
C ALA A 594 -12.95 -21.41 15.91
N LYS A 595 -14.21 -21.80 15.69
CA LYS A 595 -15.28 -21.67 16.70
C LYS A 595 -14.97 -22.49 17.95
N ASP A 596 -14.49 -23.72 17.80
CA ASP A 596 -14.13 -24.57 18.93
C ASP A 596 -12.98 -23.97 19.76
N VAL A 597 -11.92 -23.48 19.09
CA VAL A 597 -10.80 -22.82 19.77
C VAL A 597 -11.24 -21.53 20.47
N LEU A 598 -12.07 -20.70 19.83
CA LEU A 598 -12.57 -19.44 20.38
C LEU A 598 -13.51 -19.69 21.58
N ALA A 599 -14.37 -20.71 21.50
CA ALA A 599 -15.26 -21.07 22.59
C ALA A 599 -14.50 -21.61 23.81
N ASN A 600 -13.40 -22.33 23.60
CA ASN A 600 -12.56 -22.84 24.68
C ASN A 600 -11.53 -21.83 25.19
N GLY A 601 -11.29 -20.73 24.49
CA GLY A 601 -10.26 -19.74 24.82
C GLY A 601 -8.81 -20.27 24.78
N LYS A 602 -8.61 -21.47 24.24
CA LYS A 602 -7.30 -22.16 24.17
C LYS A 602 -7.30 -23.22 23.06
N TYR A 603 -6.14 -23.79 22.78
CA TYR A 603 -6.02 -24.96 21.91
C TYR A 603 -6.92 -26.12 22.41
N ALA A 604 -7.79 -26.61 21.53
CA ALA A 604 -8.92 -27.46 21.89
C ALA A 604 -8.69 -28.97 21.64
N ALA A 605 -7.44 -29.43 21.66
CA ALA A 605 -7.11 -30.85 21.55
C ALA A 605 -6.50 -31.38 22.84
N THR A 606 -6.78 -32.64 23.15
CA THR A 606 -6.11 -33.37 24.23
C THR A 606 -4.64 -33.56 23.89
N HIS A 607 -3.76 -33.48 24.91
CA HIS A 607 -2.34 -33.74 24.70
C HIS A 607 -2.12 -35.16 24.11
N PRO A 608 -1.20 -35.36 23.17
CA PRO A 608 -0.98 -36.64 22.48
C PRO A 608 -0.71 -37.83 23.43
N VAL A 609 -0.15 -37.58 24.62
CA VAL A 609 0.10 -38.60 25.63
C VAL A 609 -1.06 -38.77 26.64
N GLY A 610 -2.21 -38.13 26.38
CA GLY A 610 -3.47 -38.40 27.09
C GLY A 610 -3.64 -37.69 28.46
N PHE A 611 -2.77 -36.75 28.85
CA PHE A 611 -2.89 -35.93 30.07
C PHE A 611 -2.39 -34.50 29.87
#